data_46d1a3609e641412c01836a1c62504c4
#
_entry.id   46d1a3609e641412c01836a1c62504c4
#
_cell.length_a   1.000
_cell.length_b   1.000
_cell.length_c   1.000
_cell.angle_alpha   90.00
_cell.angle_beta   90.00
_cell.angle_gamma   90.00
#
_symmetry.space_group_name_H-M   'P 1'
#
loop_
_entity.id
_entity.type
_entity.pdbx_description
1 polymer ?
#
loop_
_entity_poly.entity_id
_entity_poly.type
_entity_poly.pdbx_seq_one_letter_code
_entity_poly.pdbx_strand_id
1 'polypeptide(L)'
;SSVYDVLEEKFIENGDYEKLPGNQQTLRNYIHYLEDSGQINREPEHRRIYDYVFDTPPGEQMLIDFGEETLSKTSHIHFICLLLRYSRFLCVYAQDHKYNSEEACKAIYHSFCRLGGRPKELVIDQDAVFVASETYGEVIKTRVFEDFCTEQDIRLWVCNKADPESKGPIENSVGFVKKNFFSARKVTCIDDVWRSLPGWLERKNQRIHRSTLRVPRAVYDSVEKSAMRPLLPSVYETSPNTF
;
A
#
# COMPACT_ATOMS: atom_id res chain seq x y z
N SER A 1 -7.73 -3.68 -13.95
CA SER A 1 -7.43 -5.08 -13.65
C SER A 1 -5.92 -5.30 -13.67
N SER A 2 -5.41 -6.23 -12.88
CA SER A 2 -3.97 -6.54 -12.82
C SER A 2 -3.40 -7.01 -14.17
N VAL A 3 -4.22 -7.70 -14.97
CA VAL A 3 -3.83 -8.13 -16.34
C VAL A 3 -3.63 -6.93 -17.26
N TYR A 4 -4.52 -5.92 -17.19
CA TYR A 4 -4.35 -4.71 -17.99
C TYR A 4 -3.08 -3.94 -17.61
N ASP A 5 -2.72 -3.91 -16.32
CA ASP A 5 -1.49 -3.28 -15.84
C ASP A 5 -0.23 -3.92 -16.42
N VAL A 6 -0.20 -5.26 -16.45
CA VAL A 6 0.94 -6.01 -17.03
C VAL A 6 1.05 -5.79 -18.53
N LEU A 7 -0.09 -5.77 -19.25
CA LEU A 7 -0.10 -5.47 -20.66
C LEU A 7 0.37 -4.04 -20.95
N GLU A 8 -0.08 -3.07 -20.14
CA GLU A 8 0.34 -1.68 -20.25
C GLU A 8 1.85 -1.52 -20.05
N GLU A 9 2.43 -2.14 -19.00
CA GLU A 9 3.87 -2.17 -18.77
C GLU A 9 4.63 -2.75 -19.98
N LYS A 10 4.21 -3.94 -20.43
CA LYS A 10 4.86 -4.64 -21.54
C LYS A 10 4.85 -3.84 -22.84
N PHE A 11 3.73 -3.19 -23.17
CA PHE A 11 3.62 -2.42 -24.40
C PHE A 11 4.28 -1.05 -24.29
N ILE A 12 4.35 -0.45 -23.10
CA ILE A 12 5.13 0.78 -22.84
C ILE A 12 6.62 0.50 -23.04
N GLU A 13 7.15 -0.56 -22.42
CA GLU A 13 8.56 -0.95 -22.51
C GLU A 13 9.01 -1.24 -23.94
N ASN A 14 8.11 -1.82 -24.75
CA ASN A 14 8.39 -2.17 -26.14
C ASN A 14 8.06 -1.06 -27.17
N GLY A 15 7.46 0.05 -26.76
CA GLY A 15 7.01 1.11 -27.65
C GLY A 15 5.78 0.75 -28.52
N ASP A 16 5.11 -0.35 -28.22
CA ASP A 16 4.04 -0.96 -29.01
C ASP A 16 2.64 -0.54 -28.53
N TYR A 17 2.42 0.73 -28.28
CA TYR A 17 1.15 1.25 -27.71
C TYR A 17 -0.10 0.87 -28.51
N GLU A 18 0.03 0.68 -29.83
CA GLU A 18 -1.09 0.31 -30.70
C GLU A 18 -1.63 -1.10 -30.43
N LYS A 19 -0.83 -1.97 -29.79
CA LYS A 19 -1.22 -3.34 -29.42
C LYS A 19 -1.97 -3.40 -28.09
N LEU A 20 -2.02 -2.32 -27.34
CA LEU A 20 -2.75 -2.27 -26.07
C LEU A 20 -4.26 -2.32 -26.33
N PRO A 21 -5.04 -3.23 -25.68
CA PRO A 21 -6.49 -3.21 -25.76
C PRO A 21 -7.03 -1.83 -25.33
N GLY A 22 -7.83 -1.16 -26.13
CA GLY A 22 -8.27 0.22 -26.04
C GLY A 22 -8.48 0.78 -24.64
N ASN A 23 -9.08 -0.01 -23.69
CA ASN A 23 -9.18 0.34 -22.28
C ASN A 23 -9.44 -0.88 -21.40
N GLN A 24 -9.44 -0.69 -20.08
CA GLN A 24 -9.74 -1.79 -19.13
C GLN A 24 -11.13 -2.41 -19.34
N GLN A 25 -12.10 -1.65 -19.83
CA GLN A 25 -13.43 -2.17 -20.10
C GLN A 25 -13.44 -3.14 -21.27
N THR A 26 -12.70 -2.84 -22.33
CA THR A 26 -12.52 -3.74 -23.47
C THR A 26 -11.95 -5.09 -23.03
N LEU A 27 -10.92 -5.08 -22.19
CA LEU A 27 -10.36 -6.31 -21.63
C LEU A 27 -11.38 -7.05 -20.75
N ARG A 28 -12.18 -6.35 -19.92
CA ARG A 28 -13.23 -6.99 -19.11
C ARG A 28 -14.30 -7.66 -19.99
N ASN A 29 -14.75 -6.97 -21.02
CA ASN A 29 -15.75 -7.51 -21.94
C ASN A 29 -15.22 -8.78 -22.63
N TYR A 30 -13.95 -8.79 -23.01
CA TYR A 30 -13.32 -9.96 -23.60
C TYR A 30 -13.20 -11.13 -22.60
N ILE A 31 -12.83 -10.84 -21.35
CA ILE A 31 -12.79 -11.86 -20.27
C ILE A 31 -14.19 -12.45 -20.05
N HIS A 32 -15.24 -11.62 -19.99
CA HIS A 32 -16.62 -12.11 -19.88
C HIS A 32 -17.03 -12.99 -21.07
N TYR A 33 -16.66 -12.62 -22.27
CA TYR A 33 -16.89 -13.45 -23.45
C TYR A 33 -16.21 -14.83 -23.31
N LEU A 34 -14.97 -14.88 -22.80
CA LEU A 34 -14.26 -16.14 -22.57
C LEU A 34 -14.91 -16.98 -21.45
N GLU A 35 -15.44 -16.34 -20.40
CA GLU A 35 -16.20 -16.98 -19.32
C GLU A 35 -17.50 -17.58 -19.87
N ASP A 36 -18.29 -16.80 -20.61
CA ASP A 36 -19.57 -17.20 -21.21
C ASP A 36 -19.41 -18.32 -22.25
N SER A 37 -18.28 -18.32 -22.96
CA SER A 37 -17.94 -19.38 -23.93
C SER A 37 -17.33 -20.63 -23.30
N GLY A 38 -17.15 -20.67 -21.97
CA GLY A 38 -16.59 -21.79 -21.24
C GLY A 38 -15.10 -22.03 -21.46
N GLN A 39 -14.38 -21.07 -22.06
CA GLN A 39 -12.94 -21.17 -22.31
C GLN A 39 -12.10 -20.89 -21.05
N ILE A 40 -12.66 -20.15 -20.09
CA ILE A 40 -12.08 -19.93 -18.77
C ILE A 40 -13.14 -20.12 -17.69
N ASN A 41 -12.74 -20.73 -16.57
CA ASN A 41 -13.60 -20.85 -15.39
C ASN A 41 -13.08 -19.87 -14.31
N ARG A 42 -13.98 -19.10 -13.75
CA ARG A 42 -13.70 -18.19 -12.63
C ARG A 42 -14.50 -18.60 -11.42
N GLU A 43 -13.84 -18.89 -10.31
CA GLU A 43 -14.55 -19.08 -9.06
C GLU A 43 -15.24 -17.79 -8.62
N PRO A 44 -16.50 -17.86 -8.15
CA PRO A 44 -17.23 -16.68 -7.70
C PRO A 44 -16.51 -16.02 -6.51
N GLU A 45 -16.12 -14.76 -6.67
CA GLU A 45 -15.54 -13.96 -5.56
C GLU A 45 -16.63 -13.74 -4.50
N HIS A 46 -16.43 -14.25 -3.29
CA HIS A 46 -17.23 -13.86 -2.12
C HIS A 46 -17.00 -12.38 -1.83
N ARG A 47 -17.95 -11.53 -2.24
CA ARG A 47 -17.92 -10.11 -1.89
C ARG A 47 -18.30 -9.95 -0.43
N ARG A 48 -17.34 -9.59 0.41
CA ARG A 48 -17.63 -9.04 1.73
C ARG A 48 -18.24 -7.65 1.54
N ILE A 49 -19.43 -7.41 2.08
CA ILE A 49 -20.03 -6.08 2.17
C ILE A 49 -19.34 -5.41 3.37
N TYR A 50 -18.58 -4.33 3.10
CA TYR A 50 -17.98 -3.53 4.15
C TYR A 50 -18.88 -2.33 4.40
N ASP A 51 -19.24 -2.08 5.65
CA ASP A 51 -19.91 -0.87 6.04
C ASP A 51 -19.03 0.36 5.79
N TYR A 52 -19.69 1.47 5.48
CA TYR A 52 -19.02 2.73 5.19
C TYR A 52 -18.42 3.29 6.48
N VAL A 53 -17.11 3.26 6.61
CA VAL A 53 -16.40 3.92 7.70
C VAL A 53 -16.31 5.41 7.38
N PHE A 54 -16.74 6.26 8.32
CA PHE A 54 -16.66 7.72 8.19
C PHE A 54 -15.26 8.16 7.76
N ASP A 55 -15.21 9.04 6.76
CA ASP A 55 -13.95 9.60 6.28
C ASP A 55 -13.30 10.44 7.40
N THR A 56 -12.10 10.08 7.76
CA THR A 56 -11.25 10.93 8.60
C THR A 56 -10.86 12.19 7.82
N PRO A 57 -10.65 13.33 8.48
CA PRO A 57 -10.18 14.54 7.81
C PRO A 57 -8.90 14.32 7.00
N PRO A 58 -8.67 15.12 5.93
CA PRO A 58 -7.44 15.01 5.15
C PRO A 58 -6.19 15.28 6.01
N GLY A 59 -5.12 14.53 5.78
CA GLY A 59 -3.86 14.64 6.51
C GLY A 59 -3.90 14.13 7.95
N GLU A 60 -5.02 13.54 8.39
CA GLU A 60 -5.16 13.07 9.78
C GLU A 60 -4.46 11.73 9.98
N GLN A 61 -4.77 10.72 9.18
CA GLN A 61 -4.33 9.36 9.44
C GLN A 61 -3.62 8.70 8.26
N MET A 62 -2.51 8.01 8.58
CA MET A 62 -1.88 7.02 7.71
C MET A 62 -1.96 5.65 8.37
N LEU A 63 -2.51 4.69 7.64
CA LEU A 63 -2.61 3.30 8.06
C LEU A 63 -1.38 2.55 7.59
N ILE A 64 -0.85 1.67 8.45
CA ILE A 64 0.35 0.87 8.18
C ILE A 64 0.04 -0.60 8.41
N ASP A 65 0.44 -1.44 7.47
CA ASP A 65 0.34 -2.88 7.59
C ASP A 65 1.46 -3.59 6.82
N PHE A 66 1.85 -4.76 7.29
CA PHE A 66 2.89 -5.58 6.67
C PHE A 66 2.30 -6.72 5.87
N GLY A 67 3.00 -7.04 4.80
CA GLY A 67 2.67 -8.20 3.98
C GLY A 67 3.91 -9.02 3.65
N GLU A 68 3.68 -10.28 3.37
CA GLU A 68 4.71 -11.21 2.90
C GLU A 68 4.20 -11.94 1.67
N GLU A 69 5.04 -12.04 0.64
CA GLU A 69 4.79 -12.86 -0.55
C GLU A 69 5.86 -13.93 -0.66
N THR A 70 5.43 -15.17 -0.83
CA THR A 70 6.33 -16.33 -0.95
C THR A 70 6.63 -16.59 -2.42
N LEU A 71 7.87 -16.40 -2.84
CA LEU A 71 8.31 -16.67 -4.21
C LEU A 71 8.72 -18.13 -4.40
N SER A 72 9.34 -18.72 -3.37
CA SER A 72 9.75 -20.13 -3.31
C SER A 72 9.84 -20.60 -1.86
N LYS A 73 10.22 -21.86 -1.64
CA LYS A 73 10.39 -22.40 -0.28
C LYS A 73 11.41 -21.64 0.58
N THR A 74 12.35 -20.94 -0.06
CA THR A 74 13.48 -20.25 0.61
C THR A 74 13.55 -18.76 0.29
N SER A 75 12.60 -18.24 -0.51
CA SER A 75 12.62 -16.84 -0.95
C SER A 75 11.28 -16.19 -0.68
N HIS A 76 11.31 -15.15 0.13
CA HIS A 76 10.16 -14.35 0.53
C HIS A 76 10.43 -12.88 0.25
N ILE A 77 9.38 -12.17 -0.11
CA ILE A 77 9.40 -10.70 -0.19
C ILE A 77 8.54 -10.17 0.94
N HIS A 78 9.11 -9.35 1.77
CA HIS A 78 8.42 -8.64 2.83
C HIS A 78 8.14 -7.21 2.36
N PHE A 79 6.94 -6.71 2.60
CA PHE A 79 6.59 -5.36 2.19
C PHE A 79 5.72 -4.67 3.23
N ILE A 80 5.87 -3.34 3.29
CA ILE A 80 5.08 -2.46 4.13
C ILE A 80 4.16 -1.62 3.25
N CYS A 81 2.87 -1.62 3.57
CA CYS A 81 1.85 -0.77 2.97
C CYS A 81 1.58 0.43 3.85
N LEU A 82 1.61 1.62 3.27
CA LEU A 82 1.38 2.90 3.92
C LEU A 82 0.26 3.60 3.15
N LEU A 83 -0.94 3.67 3.74
CA LEU A 83 -2.15 4.16 3.09
C LEU A 83 -2.65 5.44 3.77
N LEU A 84 -2.68 6.56 3.06
CA LEU A 84 -3.40 7.74 3.53
C LEU A 84 -4.91 7.45 3.56
N ARG A 85 -5.52 7.63 4.73
CA ARG A 85 -6.91 7.20 4.94
C ARG A 85 -7.92 8.01 4.14
N TYR A 86 -7.68 9.30 3.95
CA TYR A 86 -8.59 10.18 3.23
C TYR A 86 -8.52 9.99 1.72
N SER A 87 -7.35 10.17 1.09
CA SER A 87 -7.20 10.08 -0.36
C SER A 87 -7.14 8.65 -0.89
N ARG A 88 -6.86 7.66 -0.03
CA ARG A 88 -6.49 6.29 -0.42
C ARG A 88 -5.19 6.23 -1.23
N PHE A 89 -4.33 7.23 -1.06
CA PHE A 89 -3.01 7.24 -1.68
C PHE A 89 -2.13 6.18 -1.03
N LEU A 90 -1.58 5.29 -1.83
CA LEU A 90 -0.82 4.12 -1.38
C LEU A 90 0.67 4.30 -1.68
N CYS A 91 1.49 4.12 -0.65
CA CYS A 91 2.93 3.88 -0.76
C CYS A 91 3.22 2.43 -0.34
N VAL A 92 4.18 1.80 -1.00
CA VAL A 92 4.64 0.45 -0.65
C VAL A 92 6.17 0.43 -0.79
N TYR A 93 6.82 -0.17 0.20
CA TYR A 93 8.26 -0.49 0.17
C TYR A 93 8.42 -1.99 0.39
N ALA A 94 9.43 -2.58 -0.22
CA ALA A 94 9.67 -4.01 -0.18
C ALA A 94 11.14 -4.34 0.01
N GLN A 95 11.40 -5.46 0.70
CA GLN A 95 12.74 -6.01 0.94
C GLN A 95 12.68 -7.54 0.99
N ASP A 96 13.83 -8.20 0.96
CA ASP A 96 13.96 -9.66 0.93
C ASP A 96 14.06 -10.31 2.31
N HIS A 97 13.95 -9.54 3.37
CA HIS A 97 13.97 -9.99 4.76
C HIS A 97 12.87 -9.29 5.58
N LYS A 98 12.57 -9.82 6.79
CA LYS A 98 11.57 -9.25 7.67
C LYS A 98 11.96 -7.87 8.15
N TYR A 99 10.99 -6.96 8.20
CA TYR A 99 11.21 -5.64 8.79
C TYR A 99 11.55 -5.73 10.27
N ASN A 100 12.54 -4.97 10.68
CA ASN A 100 12.73 -4.58 12.06
C ASN A 100 12.16 -3.17 12.31
N SER A 101 12.16 -2.72 13.56
CA SER A 101 11.59 -1.40 13.92
C SER A 101 12.29 -0.24 13.22
N GLU A 102 13.60 -0.29 13.06
CA GLU A 102 14.40 0.76 12.43
C GLU A 102 14.11 0.87 10.92
N GLU A 103 14.06 -0.26 10.22
CA GLU A 103 13.72 -0.32 8.80
C GLU A 103 12.28 0.13 8.52
N ALA A 104 11.37 -0.21 9.43
CA ALA A 104 9.98 0.27 9.34
C ALA A 104 9.91 1.79 9.51
N CYS A 105 10.59 2.35 10.51
CA CYS A 105 10.67 3.80 10.70
C CYS A 105 11.29 4.50 9.49
N LYS A 106 12.33 3.92 8.90
CA LYS A 106 12.95 4.41 7.68
C LYS A 106 11.96 4.43 6.51
N ALA A 107 11.22 3.35 6.28
CA ALA A 107 10.20 3.27 5.22
C ALA A 107 9.07 4.29 5.44
N ILE A 108 8.62 4.48 6.69
CA ILE A 108 7.62 5.48 7.04
C ILE A 108 8.14 6.89 6.74
N TYR A 109 9.34 7.23 7.19
CA TYR A 109 9.94 8.55 6.95
C TYR A 109 10.12 8.83 5.47
N HIS A 110 10.57 7.85 4.68
CA HIS A 110 10.67 7.98 3.23
C HIS A 110 9.31 8.23 2.56
N SER A 111 8.24 7.64 3.10
CA SER A 111 6.89 7.94 2.59
C SER A 111 6.52 9.40 2.86
N PHE A 112 6.90 9.96 4.01
CA PHE A 112 6.69 11.38 4.31
C PHE A 112 7.47 12.29 3.37
N CYS A 113 8.73 11.96 3.07
CA CYS A 113 9.53 12.70 2.09
C CYS A 113 8.88 12.67 0.71
N ARG A 114 8.42 11.51 0.25
CA ARG A 114 7.71 11.34 -1.04
C ARG A 114 6.41 12.12 -1.09
N LEU A 115 5.68 12.17 0.01
CA LEU A 115 4.43 12.94 0.15
C LEU A 115 4.71 14.44 0.33
N GLY A 116 5.89 14.84 0.77
CA GLY A 116 6.21 16.23 1.09
C GLY A 116 5.56 16.71 2.39
N GLY A 117 5.22 15.79 3.29
CA GLY A 117 4.58 16.08 4.57
C GLY A 117 4.31 14.81 5.37
N ARG A 118 3.94 14.97 6.63
CA ARG A 118 3.61 13.89 7.56
C ARG A 118 2.16 13.97 8.03
N PRO A 119 1.48 12.83 8.29
CA PRO A 119 0.15 12.82 8.89
C PRO A 119 0.22 13.22 10.36
N LYS A 120 -0.94 13.44 10.98
CA LYS A 120 -1.01 13.69 12.44
C LYS A 120 -0.93 12.40 13.24
N GLU A 121 -1.35 11.29 12.66
CA GLU A 121 -1.50 10.02 13.36
C GLU A 121 -1.13 8.83 12.47
N LEU A 122 -0.43 7.86 13.07
CA LEU A 122 -0.20 6.55 12.47
C LEU A 122 -1.16 5.53 13.10
N VAL A 123 -1.82 4.76 12.25
CA VAL A 123 -2.70 3.66 12.66
C VAL A 123 -1.99 2.35 12.33
N ILE A 124 -1.68 1.57 13.36
CA ILE A 124 -0.93 0.31 13.23
C ILE A 124 -1.70 -0.85 13.86
N ASP A 125 -1.40 -2.07 13.42
CA ASP A 125 -1.75 -3.27 14.17
C ASP A 125 -0.72 -3.56 15.27
N GLN A 126 -1.04 -4.50 16.16
CA GLN A 126 -0.14 -4.99 17.22
C GLN A 126 0.94 -5.93 16.62
N ASP A 127 1.70 -5.42 15.64
CA ASP A 127 2.84 -6.15 15.08
C ASP A 127 4.07 -5.99 15.97
N ALA A 128 4.86 -7.07 16.11
CA ALA A 128 6.09 -7.09 16.91
C ALA A 128 7.16 -6.08 16.44
N VAL A 129 7.06 -5.59 15.21
CA VAL A 129 7.90 -4.52 14.68
C VAL A 129 7.71 -3.21 15.46
N PHE A 130 6.48 -2.94 15.91
CA PHE A 130 6.11 -1.69 16.59
C PHE A 130 5.83 -1.87 18.09
N VAL A 131 5.39 -3.07 18.48
CA VAL A 131 4.92 -3.38 19.84
C VAL A 131 5.82 -4.42 20.47
N ALA A 132 6.49 -4.04 21.57
CA ALA A 132 7.36 -4.94 22.32
C ALA A 132 6.58 -5.93 23.20
N SER A 133 5.48 -5.47 23.81
CA SER A 133 4.58 -6.30 24.62
C SER A 133 3.22 -5.62 24.86
N GLU A 134 2.25 -6.42 25.32
CA GLU A 134 0.96 -5.92 25.79
C GLU A 134 0.76 -6.43 27.22
N THR A 135 0.51 -5.54 28.14
CA THR A 135 0.29 -5.86 29.56
C THR A 135 -0.99 -5.15 30.04
N TYR A 136 -2.01 -5.92 30.43
CA TYR A 136 -3.30 -5.42 30.93
C TYR A 136 -4.00 -4.40 30.00
N GLY A 137 -3.85 -4.58 28.67
CA GLY A 137 -4.44 -3.67 27.68
C GLY A 137 -3.60 -2.41 27.40
N GLU A 138 -2.47 -2.25 28.08
CA GLU A 138 -1.49 -1.21 27.79
C GLU A 138 -0.44 -1.75 26.80
N VAL A 139 -0.30 -1.06 25.66
CA VAL A 139 0.62 -1.44 24.59
C VAL A 139 1.98 -0.78 24.84
N ILE A 140 3.00 -1.60 25.06
CA ILE A 140 4.39 -1.13 25.19
C ILE A 140 5.02 -1.18 23.79
N LYS A 141 5.37 0.00 23.28
CA LYS A 141 6.02 0.15 21.96
C LYS A 141 7.49 -0.26 22.04
N THR A 142 8.06 -0.61 20.88
CA THR A 142 9.51 -0.69 20.76
C THR A 142 10.12 0.70 20.96
N ARG A 143 11.25 0.80 21.65
CA ARG A 143 11.88 2.10 21.93
C ARG A 143 12.18 2.90 20.66
N VAL A 144 12.69 2.23 19.64
CA VAL A 144 13.00 2.86 18.35
C VAL A 144 11.77 3.52 17.74
N PHE A 145 10.62 2.85 17.78
CA PHE A 145 9.39 3.37 17.21
C PHE A 145 8.78 4.50 18.08
N GLU A 146 8.91 4.41 19.39
CA GLU A 146 8.48 5.47 20.32
C GLU A 146 9.30 6.75 20.14
N ASP A 147 10.62 6.61 20.04
CA ASP A 147 11.54 7.72 19.78
C ASP A 147 11.21 8.38 18.43
N PHE A 148 10.95 7.57 17.39
CA PHE A 148 10.53 8.07 16.08
C PHE A 148 9.20 8.83 16.11
N CYS A 149 8.18 8.30 16.78
CA CYS A 149 6.89 8.98 16.90
C CYS A 149 7.03 10.32 17.66
N THR A 150 7.88 10.36 18.68
CA THR A 150 8.18 11.56 19.46
C THR A 150 8.93 12.59 18.60
N GLU A 151 10.00 12.18 17.93
CA GLU A 151 10.78 13.01 17.00
C GLU A 151 9.89 13.63 15.92
N GLN A 152 8.99 12.84 15.33
CA GLN A 152 8.10 13.30 14.30
C GLN A 152 6.81 13.95 14.80
N ASP A 153 6.63 14.11 16.10
CA ASP A 153 5.40 14.66 16.73
C ASP A 153 4.14 14.00 16.12
N ILE A 154 4.08 12.67 16.14
CA ILE A 154 3.01 11.88 15.58
C ILE A 154 2.30 11.12 16.68
N ARG A 155 0.97 11.20 16.69
CA ARG A 155 0.14 10.35 17.55
C ARG A 155 0.09 8.93 16.99
N LEU A 156 0.01 7.97 17.89
CA LEU A 156 -0.12 6.58 17.54
C LEU A 156 -1.50 6.04 17.93
N TRP A 157 -2.18 5.42 17.01
CA TRP A 157 -3.37 4.63 17.25
C TRP A 157 -3.05 3.15 16.99
N VAL A 158 -3.06 2.35 18.03
CA VAL A 158 -2.91 0.89 17.93
C VAL A 158 -4.31 0.27 17.85
N CYS A 159 -4.58 -0.43 16.75
CA CYS A 159 -5.86 -1.10 16.57
C CYS A 159 -6.00 -2.26 17.57
N ASN A 160 -7.13 -2.31 18.26
CA ASN A 160 -7.46 -3.46 19.08
C ASN A 160 -7.79 -4.67 18.20
N LYS A 161 -7.40 -5.88 18.65
CA LYS A 161 -7.66 -7.15 17.94
C LYS A 161 -9.15 -7.38 17.62
N ALA A 162 -10.05 -6.70 18.35
CA ALA A 162 -11.50 -6.84 18.25
C ALA A 162 -12.19 -5.72 17.45
N ASP A 163 -11.44 -4.79 16.82
CA ASP A 163 -12.02 -3.69 16.04
C ASP A 163 -11.78 -3.85 14.53
N PRO A 164 -12.68 -4.56 13.82
CA PRO A 164 -12.57 -4.78 12.38
C PRO A 164 -12.75 -3.49 11.55
N GLU A 165 -13.44 -2.48 12.08
CA GLU A 165 -13.80 -1.27 11.32
C GLU A 165 -12.59 -0.36 11.09
N SER A 166 -11.67 -0.28 12.05
CA SER A 166 -10.44 0.50 11.90
C SER A 166 -9.43 -0.15 10.95
N LYS A 167 -9.46 -1.50 10.79
CA LYS A 167 -8.52 -2.26 9.97
C LYS A 167 -8.94 -2.44 8.50
N GLY A 168 -10.23 -2.39 8.19
CA GLY A 168 -10.76 -2.74 6.87
C GLY A 168 -10.04 -2.12 5.66
N PRO A 169 -9.71 -0.83 5.64
CA PRO A 169 -9.02 -0.22 4.50
C PRO A 169 -7.59 -0.71 4.28
N ILE A 170 -6.84 -1.00 5.36
CA ILE A 170 -5.41 -1.37 5.24
C ILE A 170 -5.21 -2.85 4.95
N GLU A 171 -5.97 -3.75 5.58
CA GLU A 171 -5.96 -5.18 5.25
C GLU A 171 -6.30 -5.41 3.78
N ASN A 172 -7.26 -4.62 3.26
CA ASN A 172 -7.56 -4.60 1.84
C ASN A 172 -6.37 -4.14 0.99
N SER A 173 -5.50 -3.26 1.50
CA SER A 173 -4.33 -2.78 0.75
C SER A 173 -3.26 -3.85 0.62
N VAL A 174 -2.93 -4.60 1.68
CA VAL A 174 -2.01 -5.75 1.62
C VAL A 174 -2.54 -6.82 0.67
N GLY A 175 -3.81 -7.22 0.84
CA GLY A 175 -4.47 -8.17 -0.06
C GLY A 175 -4.53 -7.67 -1.51
N PHE A 176 -4.71 -6.36 -1.72
CA PHE A 176 -4.70 -5.75 -3.04
C PHE A 176 -3.31 -5.82 -3.69
N VAL A 177 -2.23 -5.52 -2.94
CA VAL A 177 -0.84 -5.64 -3.42
C VAL A 177 -0.55 -7.07 -3.83
N LYS A 178 -0.86 -8.06 -2.97
CA LYS A 178 -0.68 -9.48 -3.29
C LYS A 178 -1.40 -9.88 -4.58
N LYS A 179 -2.70 -9.58 -4.68
CA LYS A 179 -3.53 -10.00 -5.82
C LYS A 179 -3.25 -9.23 -7.11
N ASN A 180 -2.83 -7.97 -7.04
CA ASN A 180 -2.74 -7.12 -8.24
C ASN A 180 -1.31 -6.78 -8.66
N PHE A 181 -0.35 -6.86 -7.74
CA PHE A 181 1.06 -6.70 -8.09
C PHE A 181 1.74 -8.05 -8.23
N PHE A 182 1.82 -8.84 -7.16
CA PHE A 182 2.56 -10.10 -7.17
C PHE A 182 1.92 -11.18 -8.05
N SER A 183 0.64 -11.49 -7.87
CA SER A 183 -0.03 -12.57 -8.64
C SER A 183 -0.10 -12.30 -10.14
N ALA A 184 0.03 -11.06 -10.57
CA ALA A 184 -0.04 -10.70 -11.98
C ALA A 184 1.32 -10.66 -12.69
N ARG A 185 2.42 -10.79 -11.94
CA ARG A 185 3.80 -10.66 -12.45
C ARG A 185 4.61 -11.89 -12.09
N LYS A 186 5.55 -12.21 -12.95
CA LYS A 186 6.57 -13.22 -12.64
C LYS A 186 7.70 -12.51 -11.87
N VAL A 187 7.55 -12.45 -10.55
CA VAL A 187 8.59 -11.95 -9.64
C VAL A 187 9.44 -13.12 -9.20
N THR A 188 10.74 -13.03 -9.34
CA THR A 188 11.70 -14.09 -8.97
C THR A 188 12.66 -13.65 -7.86
N CYS A 189 12.89 -12.35 -7.71
CA CYS A 189 13.76 -11.77 -6.69
C CYS A 189 13.30 -10.34 -6.35
N ILE A 190 13.95 -9.74 -5.36
CA ILE A 190 13.64 -8.38 -4.91
C ILE A 190 13.91 -7.32 -5.99
N ASP A 191 14.90 -7.51 -6.85
CA ASP A 191 15.22 -6.56 -7.92
C ASP A 191 14.07 -6.43 -8.93
N ASP A 192 13.33 -7.52 -9.20
CA ASP A 192 12.12 -7.48 -10.03
C ASP A 192 11.03 -6.60 -9.41
N VAL A 193 10.93 -6.65 -8.07
CA VAL A 193 10.00 -5.79 -7.31
C VAL A 193 10.42 -4.33 -7.42
N TRP A 194 11.67 -4.01 -7.12
CA TRP A 194 12.17 -2.64 -7.15
C TRP A 194 12.04 -1.99 -8.52
N ARG A 195 12.24 -2.78 -9.58
CA ARG A 195 12.07 -2.29 -10.96
C ARG A 195 10.61 -1.99 -11.32
N SER A 196 9.67 -2.82 -10.90
CA SER A 196 8.29 -2.75 -11.38
C SER A 196 7.32 -2.05 -10.41
N LEU A 197 7.60 -2.08 -9.10
CA LEU A 197 6.71 -1.54 -8.06
C LEU A 197 6.47 -0.02 -8.20
N PRO A 198 7.47 0.84 -8.46
CA PRO A 198 7.23 2.28 -8.55
C PRO A 198 6.26 2.66 -9.67
N GLY A 199 6.44 2.12 -10.87
CA GLY A 199 5.55 2.36 -12.00
C GLY A 199 4.14 1.85 -11.77
N TRP A 200 4.01 0.68 -11.15
CA TRP A 200 2.70 0.13 -10.78
C TRP A 200 1.98 1.00 -9.73
N LEU A 201 2.68 1.48 -8.71
CA LEU A 201 2.12 2.38 -7.69
C LEU A 201 1.63 3.70 -8.29
N GLU A 202 2.40 4.27 -9.22
CA GLU A 202 1.99 5.50 -9.90
C GLU A 202 0.67 5.29 -10.65
N ARG A 203 0.58 4.25 -11.49
CA ARG A 203 -0.67 3.91 -12.19
C ARG A 203 -1.81 3.58 -11.25
N LYS A 204 -1.54 2.87 -10.12
CA LYS A 204 -2.55 2.55 -9.11
C LYS A 204 -3.13 3.81 -8.49
N ASN A 205 -2.30 4.77 -8.13
CA ASN A 205 -2.76 6.01 -7.50
C ASN A 205 -3.45 6.96 -8.47
N GLN A 206 -3.25 6.80 -9.79
CA GLN A 206 -3.92 7.56 -10.84
C GLN A 206 -5.27 6.95 -11.27
N ARG A 207 -5.63 5.75 -10.80
CA ARG A 207 -6.89 5.10 -11.16
C ARG A 207 -7.98 5.38 -10.15
N ILE A 208 -9.24 5.38 -10.62
CA ILE A 208 -10.41 5.51 -9.76
C ILE A 208 -10.42 4.40 -8.71
N HIS A 209 -10.43 4.81 -7.45
CA HIS A 209 -10.56 3.89 -6.32
C HIS A 209 -12.01 3.42 -6.20
N ARG A 210 -12.22 2.09 -6.10
CA ARG A 210 -13.56 1.47 -6.20
C ARG A 210 -14.55 1.95 -5.14
N SER A 211 -14.14 2.11 -3.89
CA SER A 211 -15.04 2.48 -2.80
C SER A 211 -15.27 4.00 -2.70
N THR A 212 -14.28 4.82 -3.05
CA THR A 212 -14.41 6.27 -2.97
C THR A 212 -14.86 6.91 -4.28
N LEU A 213 -14.81 6.17 -5.40
CA LEU A 213 -15.06 6.64 -6.76
C LEU A 213 -14.21 7.87 -7.17
N ARG A 214 -13.09 8.08 -6.47
CA ARG A 214 -12.15 9.18 -6.70
C ARG A 214 -10.78 8.65 -7.10
N VAL A 215 -9.98 9.48 -7.77
CA VAL A 215 -8.59 9.17 -8.12
C VAL A 215 -7.70 9.56 -6.93
N PRO A 216 -7.01 8.62 -6.25
CA PRO A 216 -6.22 8.89 -5.06
C PRO A 216 -5.20 10.02 -5.24
N ARG A 217 -4.46 10.03 -6.35
CA ARG A 217 -3.48 11.07 -6.68
C ARG A 217 -4.13 12.44 -6.79
N ALA A 218 -5.25 12.56 -7.50
CA ALA A 218 -5.95 13.82 -7.66
C ALA A 218 -6.49 14.37 -6.32
N VAL A 219 -7.05 13.49 -5.48
CA VAL A 219 -7.53 13.87 -4.14
C VAL A 219 -6.37 14.30 -3.24
N TYR A 220 -5.25 13.55 -3.30
CA TYR A 220 -4.06 13.91 -2.56
C TYR A 220 -3.54 15.30 -2.96
N ASP A 221 -3.30 15.52 -4.24
CA ASP A 221 -2.71 16.76 -4.75
C ASP A 221 -3.62 17.99 -4.52
N SER A 222 -4.95 17.81 -4.64
CA SER A 222 -5.91 18.94 -4.53
C SER A 222 -6.33 19.27 -3.10
N VAL A 223 -6.31 18.31 -2.18
CA VAL A 223 -6.88 18.48 -0.82
C VAL A 223 -5.91 18.06 0.27
N GLU A 224 -5.46 16.79 0.24
CA GLU A 224 -4.79 16.21 1.40
C GLU A 224 -3.37 16.73 1.61
N LYS A 225 -2.65 17.01 0.52
CA LYS A 225 -1.28 17.52 0.56
C LYS A 225 -1.15 18.80 1.38
N SER A 226 -2.10 19.74 1.24
CA SER A 226 -2.10 21.00 2.00
C SER A 226 -2.48 20.83 3.47
N ALA A 227 -3.11 19.71 3.83
CA ALA A 227 -3.49 19.37 5.19
C ALA A 227 -2.43 18.56 5.93
N MET A 228 -1.40 18.05 5.21
CA MET A 228 -0.27 17.37 5.83
C MET A 228 0.55 18.34 6.66
N ARG A 229 1.12 17.85 7.76
CA ARG A 229 2.05 18.64 8.58
C ARG A 229 3.42 18.74 7.87
N PRO A 230 4.19 19.81 8.09
CA PRO A 230 5.55 19.92 7.56
C PRO A 230 6.44 18.77 8.01
N LEU A 231 7.38 18.38 7.17
CA LEU A 231 8.41 17.40 7.52
C LEU A 231 9.26 17.92 8.70
N LEU A 232 9.62 17.01 9.59
CA LEU A 232 10.63 17.28 10.61
C LEU A 232 11.91 16.52 10.22
N PRO A 233 13.12 17.04 10.54
CA PRO A 233 14.37 16.33 10.34
C PRO A 233 14.35 14.98 11.05
N SER A 234 15.05 13.99 10.50
CA SER A 234 15.17 12.67 11.11
C SER A 234 16.54 12.07 10.82
N VAL A 235 16.99 11.18 11.71
CA VAL A 235 18.18 10.35 11.48
C VAL A 235 18.02 9.43 10.26
N TYR A 236 16.79 9.23 9.80
CA TYR A 236 16.47 8.46 8.59
C TYR A 236 16.52 9.28 7.30
N GLU A 237 16.88 10.55 7.38
CA GLU A 237 17.10 11.42 6.22
C GLU A 237 18.36 10.95 5.47
N THR A 238 18.21 9.98 4.59
CA THR A 238 19.26 9.52 3.69
C THR A 238 19.11 10.14 2.31
N SER A 239 20.24 10.36 1.63
CA SER A 239 20.25 10.81 0.23
C SER A 239 19.30 9.98 -0.63
N PRO A 240 18.61 10.58 -1.61
CA PRO A 240 17.49 9.95 -2.36
C PRO A 240 17.84 8.70 -3.19
N ASN A 241 19.06 8.21 -3.12
CA ASN A 241 19.59 7.12 -3.94
C ASN A 241 19.82 5.79 -3.20
N THR A 242 19.22 5.56 -2.03
CA THR A 242 19.48 4.34 -1.24
C THR A 242 18.22 3.48 -1.05
N PHE A 243 17.54 3.14 -2.16
CA PHE A 243 16.62 2.01 -2.28
C PHE A 243 16.75 1.41 -3.67
#